data_bf5e52d70789b6825fe0d7119d6e2f2f
#
_entry.id   bf5e52d70789b6825fe0d7119d6e2f2f
#
_cell.length_a   1.000
_cell.length_b   1.000
_cell.length_c   1.000
_cell.angle_alpha   90.00
_cell.angle_beta   90.00
_cell.angle_gamma   90.00
#
_symmetry.space_group_name_H-M   'P 1'
#
loop_
_entity.id
_entity.type
_entity.pdbx_description
1 polymer ?
#
loop_
_entity_poly.entity_id
_entity_poly.type
_entity_poly.pdbx_seq_one_letter_code
_entity_poly.pdbx_strand_id
1 'polypeptide(L)'
;RDFDYINDDAFTEALTIGSGYLENKSGQRYETLIIPSSDVISASAWKVIETFSSRGGKVLFWGRKPASFIDKSFTAPGSLSDLTNSRIEPSTRWTAQVSSSLPEPEMKIISPANDSIRYTRRVMPDGDLYFIFNEGNKATEFTADFDKVGVAKEWNATDGTLQPINATIVNNRTRLTIQLEAWESKLISIGKNNREYNIKEYGVKGNGYSETATLQRIINEAAHNGGGTIVIPAGEYLSGALFFPRGVDLRIEKNAKLISTVDPNEFPVIPTRFEGIEKRWRCAFLNFDHSDGVKVYGEGVIDGKGVEWKKIPFGNSGRPRLLCFTDCPGGKISGLKMINQASWCLHVLYTNGFTIDGIDIRALEYIPSSDGIDIDSSNDILITSTRIEAHDDCISIKSGRDEDGRRVGRPSENILIENCHFAYGHGGVAMGSEISGGIRNVTIRSCLMDNENWS
;
A
#
# COMPACT_ATOMS: atom_id res chain seq x y z
N ARG A 1 -13.15 13.24 10.91
CA ARG A 1 -12.43 12.05 11.40
C ARG A 1 -13.37 11.24 12.27
N ASP A 2 -13.35 9.94 12.06
CA ASP A 2 -14.11 9.00 12.86
C ASP A 2 -13.27 8.49 14.02
N PHE A 3 -13.89 8.14 15.14
CA PHE A 3 -13.20 7.63 16.33
C PHE A 3 -14.15 6.78 17.18
N ASP A 4 -13.56 5.79 17.85
CA ASP A 4 -14.26 4.97 18.84
C ASP A 4 -13.71 5.22 20.24
N TYR A 5 -14.57 5.06 21.24
CA TYR A 5 -14.15 5.03 22.63
C TYR A 5 -13.84 3.62 23.09
N ILE A 6 -12.77 3.49 23.84
CA ILE A 6 -12.32 2.22 24.39
C ILE A 6 -12.05 2.36 25.89
N ASN A 7 -12.47 1.38 26.67
CA ASN A 7 -12.16 1.27 28.08
C ASN A 7 -11.02 0.26 28.32
N ASP A 8 -10.50 0.20 29.53
CA ASP A 8 -9.36 -0.64 29.91
C ASP A 8 -9.56 -2.14 29.60
N ASP A 9 -10.77 -2.67 29.82
CA ASP A 9 -11.04 -4.08 29.57
C ASP A 9 -11.04 -4.40 28.07
N ALA A 10 -11.54 -3.49 27.26
CA ALA A 10 -11.57 -3.66 25.81
C ALA A 10 -10.17 -3.69 25.16
N PHE A 11 -9.14 -3.09 25.78
CA PHE A 11 -7.76 -3.22 25.31
C PHE A 11 -7.30 -4.68 25.24
N THR A 12 -7.73 -5.51 26.18
CA THR A 12 -7.32 -6.92 26.26
C THR A 12 -8.31 -7.88 25.63
N GLU A 13 -9.60 -7.54 25.56
CA GLU A 13 -10.66 -8.44 25.16
C GLU A 13 -11.22 -8.21 23.76
N ALA A 14 -11.11 -6.97 23.25
CA ALA A 14 -11.77 -6.54 22.03
C ALA A 14 -10.82 -6.13 20.89
N LEU A 15 -9.53 -5.96 21.18
CA LEU A 15 -8.54 -5.49 20.20
C LEU A 15 -7.47 -6.54 19.91
N THR A 16 -7.03 -6.54 18.65
CA THR A 16 -5.79 -7.17 18.22
C THR A 16 -4.78 -6.09 17.81
N ILE A 17 -3.48 -6.37 18.00
CA ILE A 17 -2.41 -5.42 17.70
C ILE A 17 -1.71 -5.88 16.43
N GLY A 18 -1.88 -5.13 15.35
CA GLY A 18 -1.14 -5.28 14.10
C GLY A 18 0.12 -4.41 14.05
N SER A 19 0.72 -4.34 12.88
CA SER A 19 1.88 -3.47 12.62
C SER A 19 1.39 -2.03 12.37
N GLY A 20 1.53 -1.18 13.39
CA GLY A 20 1.11 0.23 13.34
C GLY A 20 -0.38 0.49 13.56
N TYR A 21 -1.19 -0.54 13.86
CA TYR A 21 -2.63 -0.37 14.09
C TYR A 21 -3.18 -1.26 15.21
N LEU A 22 -4.29 -0.82 15.79
CA LEU A 22 -5.19 -1.63 16.61
C LEU A 22 -6.39 -2.02 15.74
N GLU A 23 -6.85 -3.26 15.82
CA GLU A 23 -8.00 -3.74 15.07
C GLU A 23 -9.06 -4.26 16.03
N ASN A 24 -10.31 -3.82 15.87
CA ASN A 24 -11.43 -4.31 16.65
C ASN A 24 -12.04 -5.60 16.04
N LYS A 25 -12.98 -6.22 16.74
CA LYS A 25 -13.63 -7.48 16.29
C LYS A 25 -14.40 -7.37 14.98
N SER A 26 -14.72 -6.15 14.52
CA SER A 26 -15.36 -5.92 13.22
C SER A 26 -14.36 -5.72 12.07
N GLY A 27 -13.04 -5.74 12.36
CA GLY A 27 -11.99 -5.51 11.37
C GLY A 27 -11.66 -4.02 11.14
N GLN A 28 -12.24 -3.11 11.94
CA GLN A 28 -11.90 -1.69 11.87
C GLN A 28 -10.52 -1.46 12.47
N ARG A 29 -9.65 -0.71 11.76
CA ARG A 29 -8.26 -0.43 12.14
C ARG A 29 -8.08 1.02 12.58
N TYR A 30 -7.27 1.22 13.63
CA TYR A 30 -6.96 2.50 14.25
C TYR A 30 -5.45 2.67 14.35
N GLU A 31 -4.90 3.67 13.69
CA GLU A 31 -3.45 3.94 13.66
C GLU A 31 -2.99 4.85 14.79
N THR A 32 -3.93 5.55 15.42
CA THR A 32 -3.64 6.51 16.48
C THR A 32 -4.54 6.26 17.69
N LEU A 33 -3.91 6.11 18.84
CA LEU A 33 -4.55 6.02 20.14
C LEU A 33 -4.43 7.37 20.85
N ILE A 34 -5.56 7.96 21.24
CA ILE A 34 -5.60 9.21 22.04
C ILE A 34 -5.93 8.86 23.47
N ILE A 35 -5.04 9.17 24.39
CA ILE A 35 -5.19 8.93 25.82
C ILE A 35 -5.44 10.28 26.49
N PRO A 36 -6.66 10.55 27.02
CA PRO A 36 -6.94 11.78 27.73
C PRO A 36 -6.16 11.84 29.05
N SER A 37 -6.01 13.03 29.60
CA SER A 37 -5.33 13.24 30.89
C SER A 37 -5.83 12.31 31.98
N SER A 38 -4.93 11.53 32.53
CA SER A 38 -5.16 10.62 33.66
C SER A 38 -3.95 10.63 34.56
N ASP A 39 -4.12 10.38 35.85
CA ASP A 39 -3.01 10.20 36.77
C ASP A 39 -2.47 8.79 36.74
N VAL A 40 -3.33 7.83 36.49
CA VAL A 40 -3.03 6.40 36.46
C VAL A 40 -3.72 5.73 35.28
N ILE A 41 -3.16 4.58 34.87
CA ILE A 41 -3.72 3.70 33.86
C ILE A 41 -3.62 2.24 34.35
N SER A 42 -4.44 1.33 33.85
CA SER A 42 -4.31 -0.07 34.23
C SER A 42 -3.02 -0.70 33.67
N ALA A 43 -2.44 -1.63 34.42
CA ALA A 43 -1.23 -2.34 33.99
C ALA A 43 -1.46 -3.14 32.69
N SER A 44 -2.67 -3.72 32.54
CA SER A 44 -3.05 -4.48 31.33
C SER A 44 -3.17 -3.57 30.11
N ALA A 45 -3.82 -2.41 30.22
CA ALA A 45 -3.92 -1.43 29.15
C ALA A 45 -2.54 -0.88 28.76
N TRP A 46 -1.69 -0.57 29.77
CA TRP A 46 -0.35 -0.06 29.47
C TRP A 46 0.49 -1.04 28.66
N LYS A 47 0.44 -2.33 28.97
CA LYS A 47 1.15 -3.37 28.22
C LYS A 47 0.71 -3.45 26.75
N VAL A 48 -0.59 -3.26 26.48
CA VAL A 48 -1.12 -3.20 25.11
C VAL A 48 -0.61 -1.94 24.41
N ILE A 49 -0.61 -0.80 25.10
CA ILE A 49 -0.13 0.50 24.55
C ILE A 49 1.36 0.44 24.22
N GLU A 50 2.17 -0.17 25.09
CA GLU A 50 3.60 -0.41 24.84
C GLU A 50 3.80 -1.24 23.56
N THR A 51 3.08 -2.35 23.47
CA THR A 51 3.15 -3.23 22.29
C THR A 51 2.69 -2.51 21.01
N PHE A 52 1.61 -1.75 21.09
CA PHE A 52 1.11 -0.96 19.97
C PHE A 52 2.14 0.08 19.52
N SER A 53 2.70 0.85 20.46
CA SER A 53 3.71 1.86 20.17
C SER A 53 4.99 1.25 19.58
N SER A 54 5.45 0.11 20.12
CA SER A 54 6.65 -0.58 19.62
C SER A 54 6.46 -1.18 18.22
N ARG A 55 5.21 -1.43 17.81
CA ARG A 55 4.85 -1.88 16.47
C ARG A 55 4.52 -0.74 15.49
N GLY A 56 4.89 0.50 15.84
CA GLY A 56 4.72 1.68 14.99
C GLY A 56 3.41 2.45 15.16
N GLY A 57 2.49 1.98 16.02
CA GLY A 57 1.25 2.68 16.34
C GLY A 57 1.52 4.02 17.03
N LYS A 58 0.73 5.04 16.72
CA LYS A 58 0.89 6.39 17.27
C LYS A 58 0.11 6.55 18.56
N VAL A 59 0.76 7.07 19.62
CA VAL A 59 0.10 7.36 20.91
C VAL A 59 0.16 8.86 21.19
N LEU A 60 -1.00 9.46 21.35
CA LEU A 60 -1.15 10.86 21.72
C LEU A 60 -1.71 10.99 23.14
N PHE A 61 -0.91 11.49 24.06
CA PHE A 61 -1.39 11.88 25.39
C PHE A 61 -1.97 13.28 25.32
N TRP A 62 -3.27 13.39 25.53
CA TRP A 62 -3.96 14.69 25.50
C TRP A 62 -4.02 15.32 26.88
N GLY A 63 -3.22 16.37 27.05
CA GLY A 63 -2.99 17.05 28.31
C GLY A 63 -1.73 16.56 28.98
N ARG A 64 -1.74 15.39 29.59
CA ARG A 64 -0.56 14.81 30.28
C ARG A 64 -0.49 13.29 30.14
N LYS A 65 0.72 12.76 30.18
CA LYS A 65 0.96 11.32 30.30
C LYS A 65 0.58 10.88 31.73
N PRO A 66 0.00 9.69 31.94
CA PRO A 66 -0.16 9.12 33.26
C PRO A 66 1.16 9.05 34.03
N ALA A 67 1.12 9.19 35.33
CA ALA A 67 2.33 9.12 36.18
C ALA A 67 2.72 7.68 36.51
N SER A 68 1.74 6.76 36.59
CA SER A 68 1.97 5.37 36.96
C SER A 68 0.87 4.46 36.40
N PHE A 69 1.15 3.14 36.40
CA PHE A 69 0.09 2.16 36.23
C PHE A 69 -0.25 1.48 37.56
N ILE A 70 -1.47 0.96 37.65
CA ILE A 70 -1.94 0.16 38.78
C ILE A 70 -2.53 -1.16 38.29
N ASP A 71 -2.39 -2.21 39.11
CA ASP A 71 -3.03 -3.48 38.88
C ASP A 71 -4.49 -3.47 39.35
N LYS A 72 -5.25 -4.55 39.05
CA LYS A 72 -6.66 -4.69 39.48
C LYS A 72 -6.83 -4.72 41.00
N SER A 73 -5.78 -5.01 41.76
CA SER A 73 -5.80 -5.04 43.22
C SER A 73 -5.53 -3.68 43.88
N PHE A 74 -5.12 -2.69 43.09
CA PHE A 74 -4.75 -1.35 43.58
C PHE A 74 -3.64 -1.34 44.63
N THR A 75 -2.79 -2.38 44.63
CA THR A 75 -1.83 -2.61 45.74
C THR A 75 -0.52 -1.87 45.58
N ALA A 76 -0.05 -1.63 44.38
CA ALA A 76 1.19 -0.87 44.16
C ALA A 76 1.18 -0.18 42.77
N PRO A 77 1.52 1.14 42.75
CA PRO A 77 1.76 1.81 41.48
C PRO A 77 3.07 1.34 40.87
N GLY A 78 3.05 1.00 39.57
CA GLY A 78 4.23 0.67 38.79
C GLY A 78 4.70 1.86 37.95
N SER A 79 5.98 1.86 37.61
CA SER A 79 6.56 2.89 36.74
C SER A 79 6.21 2.63 35.28
N LEU A 80 5.88 3.68 34.54
CA LEU A 80 5.62 3.62 33.11
C LEU A 80 6.95 3.65 32.33
N SER A 81 7.07 2.74 31.38
CA SER A 81 8.13 2.76 30.39
C SER A 81 8.00 3.92 29.40
N ASP A 82 9.07 4.23 28.70
CA ASP A 82 9.00 5.14 27.57
C ASP A 82 8.45 4.44 26.34
N LEU A 83 7.55 5.14 25.63
CA LEU A 83 6.97 4.63 24.39
C LEU A 83 7.77 5.11 23.20
N THR A 84 7.97 4.22 22.24
CA THR A 84 8.79 4.47 21.04
C THR A 84 8.16 5.52 20.13
N ASN A 85 6.83 5.54 20.04
CA ASN A 85 6.09 6.42 19.12
C ASN A 85 4.95 7.13 19.86
N SER A 86 5.33 8.05 20.74
CA SER A 86 4.37 8.80 21.55
C SER A 86 4.66 10.29 21.58
N ARG A 87 3.61 11.07 21.77
CA ARG A 87 3.65 12.52 21.91
C ARG A 87 2.72 12.98 23.01
N ILE A 88 3.12 14.02 23.73
CA ILE A 88 2.27 14.73 24.69
C ILE A 88 1.79 16.03 24.02
N GLU A 89 0.47 16.24 23.97
CA GLU A 89 -0.15 17.50 23.59
C GLU A 89 -0.64 18.20 24.86
N PRO A 90 0.05 19.25 25.33
CA PRO A 90 -0.27 19.90 26.61
C PRO A 90 -1.61 20.64 26.60
N SER A 91 -2.12 21.00 25.41
CA SER A 91 -3.40 21.68 25.27
C SER A 91 -4.55 20.71 25.56
N THR A 92 -5.49 21.16 26.37
CA THR A 92 -6.78 20.47 26.59
C THR A 92 -7.83 20.88 25.57
N ARG A 93 -7.49 21.77 24.62
CA ARG A 93 -8.35 22.19 23.52
C ARG A 93 -7.89 21.59 22.22
N TRP A 94 -8.84 21.26 21.36
CA TRP A 94 -8.57 20.81 20.01
C TRP A 94 -7.94 21.96 19.21
N THR A 95 -6.70 21.77 18.76
CA THR A 95 -5.93 22.77 18.01
C THR A 95 -5.61 22.28 16.60
N ALA A 96 -5.26 23.21 15.72
CA ALA A 96 -4.76 22.86 14.39
C ALA A 96 -3.53 21.95 14.47
N GLN A 97 -2.70 22.11 15.50
CA GLN A 97 -1.51 21.28 15.73
C GLN A 97 -1.88 19.83 16.11
N VAL A 98 -2.92 19.62 16.94
CA VAL A 98 -3.47 18.28 17.22
C VAL A 98 -4.01 17.68 15.93
N SER A 99 -4.82 18.46 15.18
CA SER A 99 -5.36 18.01 13.91
C SER A 99 -4.29 17.57 12.89
N SER A 100 -3.17 18.29 12.82
CA SER A 100 -2.07 17.97 11.89
C SER A 100 -1.25 16.75 12.32
N SER A 101 -1.31 16.34 13.59
CA SER A 101 -0.63 15.14 14.09
C SER A 101 -1.41 13.84 13.89
N LEU A 102 -2.70 13.95 13.56
CA LEU A 102 -3.57 12.81 13.27
C LEU A 102 -3.50 12.43 11.78
N PRO A 103 -3.83 11.19 11.41
CA PRO A 103 -4.00 10.81 10.02
C PRO A 103 -4.94 11.77 9.27
N GLU A 104 -4.72 11.99 7.98
CA GLU A 104 -5.66 12.76 7.16
C GLU A 104 -7.05 12.09 7.22
N PRO A 105 -8.14 12.88 7.32
CA PRO A 105 -9.48 12.29 7.34
C PRO A 105 -9.83 11.69 5.98
N GLU A 106 -10.62 10.62 6.01
CA GLU A 106 -11.12 9.96 4.79
C GLU A 106 -11.99 10.89 3.95
N MET A 107 -12.72 11.79 4.59
CA MET A 107 -13.40 12.92 3.95
C MET A 107 -12.90 14.22 4.57
N LYS A 108 -12.32 15.10 3.76
CA LYS A 108 -11.78 16.39 4.16
C LYS A 108 -12.57 17.52 3.51
N ILE A 109 -13.27 18.32 4.29
CA ILE A 109 -13.95 19.53 3.79
C ILE A 109 -12.88 20.55 3.40
N ILE A 110 -12.93 21.01 2.16
CA ILE A 110 -11.97 21.96 1.59
C ILE A 110 -12.49 23.39 1.70
N SER A 111 -13.77 23.62 1.35
CA SER A 111 -14.36 24.96 1.34
C SER A 111 -15.89 24.89 1.15
N PRO A 112 -16.65 25.77 1.81
CA PRO A 112 -16.30 26.47 3.04
C PRO A 112 -16.16 25.53 4.23
N ALA A 113 -15.42 25.93 5.26
CA ALA A 113 -15.39 25.18 6.52
C ALA A 113 -16.81 25.11 7.11
N ASN A 114 -17.22 23.91 7.53
CA ASN A 114 -18.56 23.68 8.06
C ASN A 114 -18.52 22.64 9.18
N ASP A 115 -18.84 23.11 10.38
CA ASP A 115 -18.83 22.27 11.58
C ASP A 115 -20.12 21.47 11.78
N SER A 116 -21.13 21.67 10.92
CA SER A 116 -22.41 20.95 10.99
C SER A 116 -22.43 19.67 10.16
N ILE A 117 -21.39 19.42 9.38
CA ILE A 117 -21.32 18.21 8.55
C ILE A 117 -20.72 17.07 9.35
N ARG A 118 -21.42 15.95 9.36
CA ARG A 118 -20.94 14.66 9.88
C ARG A 118 -20.92 13.64 8.77
N TYR A 119 -20.03 12.66 8.92
CA TYR A 119 -20.03 11.52 8.02
C TYR A 119 -19.62 10.24 8.74
N THR A 120 -20.05 9.12 8.20
CA THR A 120 -19.47 7.81 8.49
C THR A 120 -19.07 7.15 7.17
N ARG A 121 -18.03 6.32 7.21
CA ARG A 121 -17.53 5.57 6.05
C ARG A 121 -17.74 4.08 6.28
N ARG A 122 -18.14 3.38 5.23
CA ARG A 122 -18.14 1.93 5.17
C ARG A 122 -17.31 1.46 3.99
N VAL A 123 -16.29 0.67 4.26
CA VAL A 123 -15.48 0.03 3.22
C VAL A 123 -16.28 -1.10 2.60
N MET A 124 -16.38 -1.13 1.28
CA MET A 124 -17.07 -2.15 0.50
C MET A 124 -16.05 -2.83 -0.43
N PRO A 125 -16.33 -4.05 -0.94
CA PRO A 125 -15.42 -4.74 -1.84
C PRO A 125 -15.00 -3.94 -3.09
N ASP A 126 -15.91 -3.12 -3.63
CA ASP A 126 -15.73 -2.38 -4.88
C ASP A 126 -15.60 -0.87 -4.69
N GLY A 127 -15.40 -0.41 -3.46
CA GLY A 127 -15.28 1.02 -3.16
C GLY A 127 -15.66 1.37 -1.74
N ASP A 128 -15.96 2.63 -1.50
CA ASP A 128 -16.36 3.12 -0.19
C ASP A 128 -17.74 3.75 -0.26
N LEU A 129 -18.53 3.57 0.78
CA LEU A 129 -19.82 4.20 0.96
C LEU A 129 -19.73 5.21 2.08
N TYR A 130 -20.10 6.46 1.79
CA TYR A 130 -20.14 7.55 2.75
C TYR A 130 -21.60 7.93 3.02
N PHE A 131 -22.00 7.89 4.29
CA PHE A 131 -23.21 8.52 4.77
C PHE A 131 -22.85 9.91 5.28
N ILE A 132 -23.36 10.96 4.65
CA ILE A 132 -23.03 12.36 4.96
C ILE A 132 -24.29 13.04 5.41
N PHE A 133 -24.22 13.73 6.53
CA PHE A 133 -25.37 14.35 7.20
C PHE A 133 -25.08 15.79 7.59
N ASN A 134 -26.04 16.68 7.33
CA ASN A 134 -26.04 18.08 7.79
C ASN A 134 -26.83 18.20 9.09
N GLU A 135 -26.15 18.35 10.24
CA GLU A 135 -26.78 18.60 11.54
C GLU A 135 -27.28 20.06 11.71
N GLY A 136 -26.96 20.91 10.75
CA GLY A 136 -27.33 22.31 10.77
C GLY A 136 -28.78 22.56 10.37
N ASN A 137 -29.32 23.68 10.82
CA ASN A 137 -30.66 24.14 10.50
C ASN A 137 -30.76 25.01 9.23
N LYS A 138 -29.71 24.98 8.39
CA LYS A 138 -29.61 25.70 7.10
C LYS A 138 -29.06 24.79 6.04
N ALA A 139 -29.53 25.01 4.82
CA ALA A 139 -28.92 24.40 3.65
C ALA A 139 -27.45 24.83 3.56
N THR A 140 -26.61 23.90 3.07
CA THR A 140 -25.19 24.14 2.89
C THR A 140 -24.69 23.48 1.62
N GLU A 141 -23.74 24.14 0.96
CA GLU A 141 -22.96 23.58 -0.13
C GLU A 141 -21.49 23.61 0.29
N PHE A 142 -20.78 22.52 0.07
CA PHE A 142 -19.36 22.43 0.40
C PHE A 142 -18.63 21.52 -0.59
N THR A 143 -17.35 21.77 -0.75
CA THR A 143 -16.43 20.90 -1.51
C THR A 143 -15.63 20.05 -0.53
N ALA A 144 -15.56 18.76 -0.80
CA ALA A 144 -14.78 17.81 0.00
C ALA A 144 -13.92 16.89 -0.87
N ASP A 145 -12.75 16.52 -0.31
CA ASP A 145 -11.85 15.51 -0.87
C ASP A 145 -12.03 14.21 -0.09
N PHE A 146 -12.26 13.13 -0.83
CA PHE A 146 -12.43 11.78 -0.32
C PHE A 146 -11.17 10.97 -0.55
N ASP A 147 -10.72 10.24 0.47
CA ASP A 147 -9.53 9.39 0.40
C ASP A 147 -9.82 8.08 -0.37
N LYS A 148 -10.26 8.24 -1.60
CA LYS A 148 -10.50 7.18 -2.57
C LYS A 148 -10.45 7.78 -3.97
N VAL A 149 -9.72 7.16 -4.86
CA VAL A 149 -9.79 7.51 -6.29
C VAL A 149 -10.85 6.64 -6.94
N GLY A 150 -11.85 7.28 -7.58
CA GLY A 150 -12.93 6.53 -8.19
C GLY A 150 -14.02 7.40 -8.78
N VAL A 151 -15.02 6.73 -9.34
CA VAL A 151 -16.27 7.37 -9.80
C VAL A 151 -17.24 7.48 -8.63
N ALA A 152 -17.87 8.65 -8.51
CA ALA A 152 -18.82 8.92 -7.45
C ALA A 152 -20.26 8.74 -7.92
N LYS A 153 -21.10 8.15 -7.07
CA LYS A 153 -22.53 7.99 -7.30
C LYS A 153 -23.30 8.27 -6.01
N GLU A 154 -24.43 8.95 -6.15
CA GLU A 154 -25.41 9.14 -5.07
C GLU A 154 -26.39 7.95 -5.08
N TRP A 155 -26.61 7.36 -3.92
CA TRP A 155 -27.62 6.33 -3.70
C TRP A 155 -28.92 6.96 -3.23
N ASN A 156 -29.98 6.72 -3.96
CA ASN A 156 -31.32 7.01 -3.47
C ASN A 156 -31.73 5.92 -2.48
N ALA A 157 -31.84 6.29 -1.20
CA ALA A 157 -32.19 5.34 -0.14
C ALA A 157 -33.62 4.78 -0.26
N THR A 158 -34.50 5.42 -1.04
CA THR A 158 -35.91 5.02 -1.18
C THR A 158 -36.09 3.88 -2.17
N ASP A 159 -35.37 3.92 -3.30
CA ASP A 159 -35.56 2.96 -4.40
C ASP A 159 -34.28 2.21 -4.78
N GLY A 160 -33.17 2.54 -4.13
CA GLY A 160 -31.87 1.90 -4.36
C GLY A 160 -31.18 2.29 -5.67
N THR A 161 -31.69 3.29 -6.40
CA THR A 161 -31.08 3.75 -7.64
C THR A 161 -29.78 4.51 -7.38
N LEU A 162 -28.86 4.43 -8.35
CA LEU A 162 -27.55 5.08 -8.34
C LEU A 162 -27.49 6.16 -9.41
N GLN A 163 -27.23 7.39 -9.01
CA GLN A 163 -27.06 8.52 -9.91
C GLN A 163 -25.59 8.98 -9.93
N PRO A 164 -24.97 9.14 -11.13
CA PRO A 164 -23.60 9.64 -11.21
C PRO A 164 -23.49 11.06 -10.63
N ILE A 165 -22.42 11.33 -9.91
CA ILE A 165 -22.05 12.67 -9.43
C ILE A 165 -20.79 13.10 -10.17
N ASN A 166 -20.75 14.36 -10.61
CA ASN A 166 -19.54 14.94 -11.19
C ASN A 166 -18.43 15.00 -10.14
N ALA A 167 -17.32 14.37 -10.45
CA ALA A 167 -16.16 14.28 -9.60
C ALA A 167 -14.90 14.69 -10.35
N THR A 168 -13.92 15.23 -9.64
CA THR A 168 -12.59 15.48 -10.17
C THR A 168 -11.56 14.78 -9.29
N ILE A 169 -10.45 14.34 -9.89
CA ILE A 169 -9.36 13.75 -9.11
C ILE A 169 -8.30 14.82 -8.85
N VAL A 170 -8.03 15.06 -7.58
CA VAL A 170 -7.07 16.08 -7.12
C VAL A 170 -6.17 15.44 -6.06
N ASN A 171 -4.86 15.45 -6.28
CA ASN A 171 -3.87 14.89 -5.34
C ASN A 171 -4.21 13.44 -4.88
N ASN A 172 -4.54 12.57 -5.82
CA ASN A 172 -4.95 11.17 -5.57
C ASN A 172 -6.19 11.02 -4.66
N ARG A 173 -7.07 12.00 -4.64
CA ARG A 173 -8.36 11.99 -3.91
C ARG A 173 -9.49 12.36 -4.86
N THR A 174 -10.67 11.81 -4.63
CA THR A 174 -11.87 12.21 -5.37
C THR A 174 -12.46 13.47 -4.74
N ARG A 175 -12.61 14.52 -5.52
CA ARG A 175 -13.21 15.80 -5.10
C ARG A 175 -14.63 15.92 -5.59
N LEU A 176 -15.54 16.23 -4.65
CA LEU A 176 -16.95 16.45 -4.92
C LEU A 176 -17.41 17.79 -4.34
N THR A 177 -18.36 18.44 -5.02
CA THR A 177 -19.19 19.48 -4.43
C THR A 177 -20.53 18.86 -4.04
N ILE A 178 -20.93 19.01 -2.79
CA ILE A 178 -22.10 18.38 -2.17
C ILE A 178 -23.01 19.48 -1.63
N GLN A 179 -24.29 19.40 -1.96
CA GLN A 179 -25.34 20.26 -1.43
C GLN A 179 -26.24 19.43 -0.52
N LEU A 180 -26.52 19.93 0.65
CA LEU A 180 -27.42 19.33 1.64
C LEU A 180 -28.37 20.39 2.18
N GLU A 181 -29.66 20.07 2.23
CA GLU A 181 -30.64 20.86 2.94
C GLU A 181 -30.42 20.75 4.47
N ALA A 182 -31.16 21.58 5.24
CA ALA A 182 -31.16 21.45 6.71
C ALA A 182 -31.62 20.04 7.10
N TRP A 183 -30.82 19.34 7.94
CA TRP A 183 -31.14 18.02 8.45
C TRP A 183 -31.17 16.92 7.36
N GLU A 184 -30.68 17.20 6.16
CA GLU A 184 -30.61 16.23 5.09
C GLU A 184 -29.37 15.32 5.23
N SER A 185 -29.52 14.10 4.70
CA SER A 185 -28.43 13.15 4.55
C SER A 185 -28.34 12.63 3.12
N LYS A 186 -27.12 12.28 2.69
CA LYS A 186 -26.87 11.63 1.42
C LYS A 186 -25.98 10.40 1.61
N LEU A 187 -26.24 9.39 0.78
CA LEU A 187 -25.40 8.22 0.64
C LEU A 187 -24.59 8.37 -0.64
N ILE A 188 -23.28 8.48 -0.53
CA ILE A 188 -22.37 8.66 -1.67
C ILE A 188 -21.41 7.47 -1.71
N SER A 189 -21.43 6.73 -2.82
CA SER A 189 -20.42 5.70 -3.08
C SER A 189 -19.33 6.26 -3.97
N ILE A 190 -18.07 5.91 -3.63
CA ILE A 190 -16.91 6.18 -4.48
C ILE A 190 -16.25 4.83 -4.75
N GLY A 191 -16.41 4.37 -5.98
CA GLY A 191 -15.94 3.05 -6.39
C GLY A 191 -14.95 3.12 -7.54
N LYS A 192 -14.23 2.00 -7.73
CA LYS A 192 -13.27 1.88 -8.82
C LYS A 192 -13.97 2.08 -10.18
N ASN A 193 -13.33 2.82 -11.06
CA ASN A 193 -13.77 2.93 -12.44
C ASN A 193 -13.43 1.61 -13.15
N ASN A 194 -14.44 0.94 -13.71
CA ASN A 194 -14.26 -0.30 -14.48
C ASN A 194 -13.95 -0.07 -15.96
N ARG A 195 -13.66 1.18 -16.35
CA ARG A 195 -13.31 1.50 -17.75
C ARG A 195 -11.99 0.84 -18.11
N GLU A 196 -11.97 0.24 -19.30
CA GLU A 196 -10.77 -0.28 -19.92
C GLU A 196 -10.19 0.74 -20.91
N TYR A 197 -8.87 0.86 -20.90
CA TYR A 197 -8.09 1.72 -21.77
C TYR A 197 -7.18 0.82 -22.60
N ASN A 198 -7.69 0.36 -23.75
CA ASN A 198 -6.92 -0.45 -24.66
C ASN A 198 -5.91 0.44 -25.40
N ILE A 199 -4.62 0.20 -25.19
CA ILE A 199 -3.56 1.08 -25.69
C ILE A 199 -3.57 1.26 -27.22
N LYS A 200 -4.06 0.27 -27.99
CA LYS A 200 -4.18 0.38 -29.44
C LYS A 200 -5.18 1.45 -29.87
N GLU A 201 -6.24 1.68 -29.11
CA GLU A 201 -7.24 2.72 -29.37
C GLU A 201 -6.65 4.12 -29.22
N TYR A 202 -5.53 4.24 -28.54
CA TYR A 202 -4.78 5.48 -28.32
C TYR A 202 -3.57 5.64 -29.25
N GLY A 203 -3.44 4.76 -30.25
CA GLY A 203 -2.43 4.84 -31.28
C GLY A 203 -1.08 4.20 -30.96
N VAL A 204 -0.99 3.43 -29.87
CA VAL A 204 0.19 2.61 -29.54
C VAL A 204 0.31 1.48 -30.58
N LYS A 205 1.46 1.37 -31.25
CA LYS A 205 1.58 0.55 -32.45
C LYS A 205 2.33 -0.76 -32.23
N GLY A 206 3.23 -0.82 -31.25
CA GLY A 206 4.12 -1.98 -31.07
C GLY A 206 5.04 -2.18 -32.26
N ASN A 207 5.69 -1.14 -32.71
CA ASN A 207 6.53 -1.12 -33.92
C ASN A 207 8.05 -1.11 -33.62
N GLY A 208 8.41 -1.46 -32.38
CA GLY A 208 9.80 -1.54 -31.91
C GLY A 208 10.42 -0.20 -31.47
N TYR A 209 9.67 0.88 -31.52
CA TYR A 209 10.10 2.18 -30.92
C TYR A 209 9.55 2.31 -29.50
N SER A 210 10.25 3.11 -28.67
CA SER A 210 9.77 3.41 -27.33
C SER A 210 8.45 4.18 -27.36
N GLU A 211 7.44 3.68 -26.68
CA GLU A 211 6.12 4.26 -26.57
C GLU A 211 5.84 4.82 -25.16
N THR A 212 6.89 5.03 -24.37
CA THR A 212 6.84 5.47 -22.96
C THR A 212 5.91 6.66 -22.75
N ALA A 213 6.11 7.73 -23.51
CA ALA A 213 5.33 8.95 -23.36
C ALA A 213 3.83 8.71 -23.64
N THR A 214 3.51 7.92 -24.67
CA THR A 214 2.13 7.60 -25.02
C THR A 214 1.48 6.72 -23.97
N LEU A 215 2.17 5.68 -23.51
CA LEU A 215 1.67 4.80 -22.46
C LEU A 215 1.46 5.56 -21.15
N GLN A 216 2.42 6.40 -20.75
CA GLN A 216 2.27 7.20 -19.53
C GLN A 216 1.12 8.20 -19.64
N ARG A 217 0.88 8.79 -20.81
CA ARG A 217 -0.27 9.67 -21.04
C ARG A 217 -1.60 8.93 -20.84
N ILE A 218 -1.73 7.70 -21.38
CA ILE A 218 -2.93 6.88 -21.21
C ILE A 218 -3.15 6.53 -19.72
N ILE A 219 -2.09 6.14 -19.01
CA ILE A 219 -2.12 5.86 -17.58
C ILE A 219 -2.60 7.10 -16.80
N ASN A 220 -2.06 8.28 -17.12
CA ASN A 220 -2.44 9.53 -16.47
C ASN A 220 -3.88 9.93 -16.78
N GLU A 221 -4.35 9.69 -18.02
CA GLU A 221 -5.74 9.91 -18.41
C GLU A 221 -6.69 9.00 -17.63
N ALA A 222 -6.35 7.71 -17.49
CA ALA A 222 -7.13 6.78 -16.67
C ALA A 222 -7.23 7.26 -15.22
N ALA A 223 -6.10 7.66 -14.63
CA ALA A 223 -6.07 8.19 -13.26
C ALA A 223 -6.94 9.45 -13.10
N HIS A 224 -6.85 10.39 -14.04
CA HIS A 224 -7.66 11.61 -14.04
C HIS A 224 -9.16 11.32 -14.12
N ASN A 225 -9.54 10.26 -14.82
CA ASN A 225 -10.93 9.83 -14.98
C ASN A 225 -11.43 8.91 -13.85
N GLY A 226 -10.77 8.90 -12.69
CA GLY A 226 -11.16 8.11 -11.52
C GLY A 226 -10.68 6.65 -11.56
N GLY A 227 -9.61 6.38 -12.29
CA GLY A 227 -9.01 5.05 -12.41
C GLY A 227 -9.50 4.26 -13.61
N GLY A 228 -9.20 2.96 -13.60
CA GLY A 228 -9.55 2.01 -14.64
C GLY A 228 -8.46 1.00 -14.90
N THR A 229 -8.60 0.21 -15.96
CA THR A 229 -7.62 -0.83 -16.32
C THR A 229 -6.93 -0.47 -17.63
N ILE A 230 -5.62 -0.32 -17.59
CA ILE A 230 -4.80 -0.25 -18.80
C ILE A 230 -4.68 -1.65 -19.37
N VAL A 231 -5.07 -1.80 -20.63
CA VAL A 231 -5.06 -3.08 -21.33
C VAL A 231 -3.97 -3.08 -22.38
N ILE A 232 -3.01 -3.99 -22.20
CA ILE A 232 -1.95 -4.27 -23.17
C ILE A 232 -2.41 -5.50 -23.99
N PRO A 233 -2.96 -5.33 -25.19
CA PRO A 233 -3.44 -6.44 -26.02
C PRO A 233 -2.28 -7.15 -26.73
N ALA A 234 -2.54 -8.28 -27.36
CA ALA A 234 -1.54 -9.06 -28.10
C ALA A 234 -0.66 -8.19 -29.02
N GLY A 235 0.66 -8.36 -28.92
CA GLY A 235 1.70 -7.57 -29.58
C GLY A 235 2.93 -7.36 -28.70
N GLU A 236 3.96 -6.74 -29.25
CA GLU A 236 5.18 -6.39 -28.51
C GLU A 236 5.30 -4.87 -28.40
N TYR A 237 5.45 -4.37 -27.17
CA TYR A 237 5.44 -2.94 -26.87
C TYR A 237 6.69 -2.58 -26.07
N LEU A 238 7.49 -1.67 -26.59
CA LEU A 238 8.72 -1.19 -25.97
C LEU A 238 8.43 0.09 -25.16
N SER A 239 8.88 0.11 -23.91
CA SER A 239 8.69 1.27 -23.03
C SER A 239 9.84 1.43 -22.02
N GLY A 240 10.13 2.66 -21.65
CA GLY A 240 10.85 2.98 -20.41
C GLY A 240 9.97 2.83 -19.19
N ALA A 241 10.40 3.42 -18.08
CA ALA A 241 9.68 3.32 -16.82
C ALA A 241 8.26 3.91 -16.90
N LEU A 242 7.31 3.17 -16.34
CA LEU A 242 5.91 3.59 -16.23
C LEU A 242 5.50 3.72 -14.76
N PHE A 243 4.70 4.75 -14.47
CA PHE A 243 4.21 5.07 -13.14
C PHE A 243 2.69 5.00 -13.12
N PHE A 244 2.15 4.12 -12.27
CA PHE A 244 0.73 3.87 -12.14
C PHE A 244 0.18 4.57 -10.89
N PRO A 245 -0.59 5.66 -11.06
CA PRO A 245 -1.26 6.31 -9.96
C PRO A 245 -2.35 5.44 -9.34
N ARG A 246 -2.77 5.81 -8.14
CA ARG A 246 -3.86 5.15 -7.41
C ARG A 246 -5.12 4.98 -8.28
N GLY A 247 -5.74 3.81 -8.21
CA GLY A 247 -6.95 3.47 -8.94
C GLY A 247 -6.72 2.90 -10.35
N VAL A 248 -5.47 2.84 -10.83
CA VAL A 248 -5.16 2.32 -12.18
C VAL A 248 -4.59 0.91 -12.08
N ASP A 249 -5.29 -0.04 -12.71
CA ASP A 249 -4.85 -1.42 -12.87
C ASP A 249 -4.11 -1.64 -14.19
N LEU A 250 -3.41 -2.77 -14.27
CA LEU A 250 -2.74 -3.21 -15.51
C LEU A 250 -3.15 -4.64 -15.87
N ARG A 251 -3.67 -4.82 -17.08
CA ARG A 251 -3.91 -6.12 -17.68
C ARG A 251 -3.03 -6.32 -18.90
N ILE A 252 -2.21 -7.40 -18.89
CA ILE A 252 -1.38 -7.78 -20.04
C ILE A 252 -1.98 -9.07 -20.61
N GLU A 253 -2.56 -8.98 -21.80
CA GLU A 253 -3.31 -10.09 -22.38
C GLU A 253 -2.38 -11.21 -22.89
N LYS A 254 -2.95 -12.36 -23.13
CA LYS A 254 -2.25 -13.48 -23.76
C LYS A 254 -1.61 -13.03 -25.08
N ASN A 255 -0.38 -13.48 -25.35
CA ASN A 255 0.45 -13.06 -26.48
C ASN A 255 0.81 -11.56 -26.52
N ALA A 256 0.59 -10.83 -25.43
CA ALA A 256 1.15 -9.49 -25.25
C ALA A 256 2.50 -9.57 -24.57
N LYS A 257 3.43 -8.71 -24.98
CA LYS A 257 4.74 -8.58 -24.37
C LYS A 257 5.07 -7.10 -24.16
N LEU A 258 5.22 -6.69 -22.89
CA LEU A 258 5.70 -5.38 -22.50
C LEU A 258 7.20 -5.46 -22.23
N ILE A 259 8.00 -4.70 -22.97
CA ILE A 259 9.44 -4.83 -23.03
C ILE A 259 10.09 -3.55 -22.53
N SER A 260 11.02 -3.68 -21.59
CA SER A 260 11.82 -2.56 -21.10
C SER A 260 12.77 -2.03 -22.17
N THR A 261 12.86 -0.72 -22.33
CA THR A 261 14.02 -0.10 -22.99
C THR A 261 15.26 -0.27 -22.11
N VAL A 262 16.41 0.00 -22.70
CA VAL A 262 17.70 -0.02 -21.98
C VAL A 262 18.35 1.36 -21.96
N ASP A 263 17.54 2.40 -22.15
CA ASP A 263 18.00 3.79 -22.06
C ASP A 263 17.88 4.31 -20.60
N PRO A 264 19.00 4.58 -19.91
CA PRO A 264 18.97 5.11 -18.55
C PRO A 264 18.19 6.42 -18.39
N ASN A 265 18.02 7.22 -19.45
CA ASN A 265 17.28 8.48 -19.41
C ASN A 265 15.76 8.26 -19.28
N GLU A 266 15.26 7.10 -19.69
CA GLU A 266 13.85 6.72 -19.51
C GLU A 266 13.54 6.13 -18.12
N PHE A 267 14.55 6.06 -17.23
CA PHE A 267 14.41 5.50 -15.87
C PHE A 267 14.93 6.51 -14.83
N PRO A 268 14.12 7.45 -14.40
CA PRO A 268 14.52 8.48 -13.44
C PRO A 268 14.96 7.89 -12.09
N VAL A 269 15.85 8.63 -11.43
CA VAL A 269 16.30 8.34 -10.07
C VAL A 269 15.34 9.00 -9.09
N ILE A 270 14.65 8.18 -8.30
CA ILE A 270 13.60 8.59 -7.37
C ILE A 270 13.97 8.23 -5.92
N PRO A 271 13.37 8.87 -4.91
CA PRO A 271 13.42 8.36 -3.54
C PRO A 271 12.76 6.98 -3.49
N THR A 272 13.44 6.00 -2.91
CA THR A 272 12.93 4.64 -2.74
C THR A 272 13.79 3.93 -1.70
N ARG A 273 13.49 2.66 -1.41
CA ARG A 273 14.36 1.81 -0.63
C ARG A 273 14.98 0.74 -1.53
N PHE A 274 16.28 0.52 -1.38
CA PHE A 274 17.01 -0.53 -2.07
C PHE A 274 18.12 -1.06 -1.17
N GLU A 275 18.28 -2.39 -1.08
CA GLU A 275 19.21 -3.04 -0.14
C GLU A 275 19.02 -2.56 1.30
N GLY A 276 17.78 -2.42 1.72
CA GLY A 276 17.41 -2.05 3.08
C GLY A 276 17.66 -0.60 3.51
N ILE A 277 18.09 0.27 2.61
CA ILE A 277 18.38 1.69 2.88
C ILE A 277 17.46 2.58 2.06
N GLU A 278 16.83 3.56 2.70
CA GLU A 278 16.09 4.62 2.02
C GLU A 278 17.08 5.57 1.34
N LYS A 279 17.07 5.59 0.03
CA LYS A 279 18.00 6.36 -0.80
C LYS A 279 17.38 6.76 -2.13
N ARG A 280 18.06 7.61 -2.87
CA ARG A 280 17.70 7.84 -4.27
C ARG A 280 18.28 6.71 -5.12
N TRP A 281 17.41 6.01 -5.86
CA TRP A 281 17.77 4.89 -6.71
C TRP A 281 16.98 4.92 -8.00
N ARG A 282 17.47 4.21 -9.02
CA ARG A 282 16.75 4.07 -10.29
C ARG A 282 15.38 3.42 -10.04
N CYS A 283 14.33 4.03 -10.60
CA CYS A 283 12.98 3.50 -10.49
C CYS A 283 12.87 2.08 -11.11
N ALA A 284 11.81 1.38 -10.80
CA ALA A 284 11.49 0.13 -11.48
C ALA A 284 10.99 0.38 -12.92
N PHE A 285 10.90 -0.66 -13.72
CA PHE A 285 10.24 -0.58 -15.01
C PHE A 285 8.76 -0.25 -14.84
N LEU A 286 8.06 -0.96 -13.93
CA LEU A 286 6.68 -0.65 -13.57
C LEU A 286 6.61 -0.25 -12.09
N ASN A 287 6.10 0.94 -11.80
CA ASN A 287 6.06 1.53 -10.48
C ASN A 287 4.63 1.77 -10.05
N PHE A 288 4.25 1.21 -8.90
CA PHE A 288 2.96 1.39 -8.24
C PHE A 288 3.21 1.98 -6.86
N ASP A 289 2.64 3.14 -6.58
CA ASP A 289 2.90 3.86 -5.35
C ASP A 289 1.58 4.32 -4.72
N HIS A 290 1.39 4.03 -3.41
CA HIS A 290 0.20 4.36 -2.64
C HIS A 290 -1.12 3.93 -3.34
N SER A 291 -1.11 2.71 -3.95
CA SER A 291 -2.22 2.20 -4.77
C SER A 291 -2.96 1.06 -4.07
N ASP A 292 -3.94 1.41 -3.22
CA ASP A 292 -4.79 0.42 -2.53
C ASP A 292 -5.60 -0.43 -3.51
N GLY A 293 -5.56 -1.75 -3.32
CA GLY A 293 -6.31 -2.72 -4.13
C GLY A 293 -5.91 -2.77 -5.60
N VAL A 294 -4.70 -2.32 -5.95
CA VAL A 294 -4.19 -2.38 -7.32
C VAL A 294 -4.11 -3.82 -7.82
N LYS A 295 -4.48 -4.03 -9.09
CA LYS A 295 -4.40 -5.33 -9.75
C LYS A 295 -3.48 -5.27 -10.96
N VAL A 296 -2.49 -6.16 -11.00
CA VAL A 296 -1.63 -6.38 -12.17
C VAL A 296 -1.80 -7.84 -12.58
N TYR A 297 -2.37 -8.09 -13.75
CA TYR A 297 -2.81 -9.45 -14.07
C TYR A 297 -2.84 -9.73 -15.57
N GLY A 298 -3.02 -11.00 -15.90
CA GLY A 298 -3.18 -11.50 -17.27
C GLY A 298 -2.32 -12.71 -17.55
N GLU A 299 -2.15 -13.03 -18.85
CA GLU A 299 -1.36 -14.17 -19.31
C GLU A 299 -0.16 -13.74 -20.18
N GLY A 300 0.11 -12.44 -20.23
CA GLY A 300 1.18 -11.85 -21.02
C GLY A 300 2.55 -11.90 -20.35
N VAL A 301 3.51 -11.27 -21.01
CA VAL A 301 4.92 -11.28 -20.62
C VAL A 301 5.40 -9.86 -20.31
N ILE A 302 6.19 -9.72 -19.24
CA ILE A 302 6.99 -8.53 -18.94
C ILE A 302 8.45 -8.91 -19.08
N ASP A 303 9.20 -8.21 -19.97
CA ASP A 303 10.60 -8.48 -20.26
C ASP A 303 11.48 -7.29 -19.80
N GLY A 304 12.31 -7.54 -18.82
CA GLY A 304 13.17 -6.50 -18.20
C GLY A 304 14.46 -6.20 -18.96
N LYS A 305 14.80 -6.95 -20.03
CA LYS A 305 16.05 -6.76 -20.80
C LYS A 305 17.32 -6.75 -19.94
N GLY A 306 17.36 -7.57 -18.90
CA GLY A 306 18.41 -7.56 -17.91
C GLY A 306 19.81 -7.84 -18.46
N VAL A 307 19.92 -8.72 -19.48
CA VAL A 307 21.19 -9.03 -20.13
C VAL A 307 21.78 -7.79 -20.82
N GLU A 308 20.94 -7.01 -21.44
CA GLU A 308 21.33 -5.74 -22.07
C GLU A 308 21.64 -4.68 -21.01
N TRP A 309 20.84 -4.56 -19.96
CA TRP A 309 21.08 -3.67 -18.83
C TRP A 309 22.41 -3.97 -18.12
N LYS A 310 22.82 -5.24 -18.02
CA LYS A 310 24.11 -5.63 -17.42
C LYS A 310 25.30 -4.99 -18.14
N LYS A 311 25.17 -4.65 -19.41
CA LYS A 311 26.25 -4.08 -20.25
C LYS A 311 26.33 -2.57 -20.13
N ILE A 312 25.33 -1.90 -19.53
CA ILE A 312 25.24 -0.45 -19.42
C ILE A 312 25.92 0.03 -18.13
N PRO A 313 26.86 0.98 -18.19
CA PRO A 313 27.39 1.62 -17.00
C PRO A 313 26.26 2.39 -16.27
N PHE A 314 25.97 2.04 -15.03
CA PHE A 314 24.86 2.64 -14.27
C PHE A 314 25.31 3.48 -13.07
N GLY A 315 26.62 3.61 -12.84
CA GLY A 315 27.16 4.42 -11.73
C GLY A 315 26.54 4.04 -10.38
N ASN A 316 26.26 5.05 -9.55
CA ASN A 316 25.67 4.86 -8.21
C ASN A 316 24.15 4.71 -8.21
N SER A 317 23.50 4.70 -9.37
CA SER A 317 22.03 4.65 -9.45
C SER A 317 21.48 3.24 -9.70
N GLY A 318 22.34 2.26 -9.93
CA GLY A 318 22.00 0.86 -10.13
C GLY A 318 21.21 0.56 -11.41
N ARG A 319 20.81 -0.71 -11.53
CA ARG A 319 19.89 -1.20 -12.56
C ARG A 319 18.46 -1.13 -12.07
N PRO A 320 17.45 -1.03 -12.97
CA PRO A 320 16.06 -0.98 -12.56
C PRO A 320 15.58 -2.35 -12.04
N ARG A 321 14.74 -2.32 -11.03
CA ARG A 321 13.86 -3.47 -10.68
C ARG A 321 12.83 -3.64 -11.79
N LEU A 322 12.21 -4.82 -11.90
CA LEU A 322 11.17 -5.02 -12.91
C LEU A 322 9.83 -4.39 -12.46
N LEU A 323 9.33 -4.78 -11.29
CA LEU A 323 8.14 -4.17 -10.69
C LEU A 323 8.43 -3.71 -9.26
N CYS A 324 7.86 -2.59 -8.86
CA CYS A 324 7.89 -2.12 -7.48
C CYS A 324 6.50 -1.67 -7.02
N PHE A 325 6.03 -2.27 -5.93
CA PHE A 325 4.81 -1.89 -5.23
C PHE A 325 5.19 -1.27 -3.89
N THR A 326 4.99 0.03 -3.76
CA THR A 326 5.28 0.76 -2.52
C THR A 326 3.96 1.21 -1.90
N ASP A 327 3.69 0.76 -0.68
CA ASP A 327 2.45 1.07 0.06
C ASP A 327 1.17 0.82 -0.78
N CYS A 328 1.02 -0.44 -1.22
CA CYS A 328 -0.10 -0.89 -2.05
C CYS A 328 -0.99 -1.90 -1.29
N PRO A 329 -1.67 -1.49 -0.21
CA PRO A 329 -2.45 -2.40 0.61
C PRO A 329 -3.59 -3.06 -0.18
N GLY A 330 -3.79 -4.36 0.06
CA GLY A 330 -4.82 -5.15 -0.64
C GLY A 330 -4.54 -5.39 -2.12
N GLY A 331 -3.32 -5.09 -2.60
CA GLY A 331 -2.92 -5.28 -3.99
C GLY A 331 -2.78 -6.74 -4.39
N LYS A 332 -2.84 -7.00 -5.67
CA LYS A 332 -2.65 -8.35 -6.24
C LYS A 332 -1.90 -8.32 -7.58
N ILE A 333 -0.96 -9.27 -7.73
CA ILE A 333 -0.39 -9.61 -9.04
C ILE A 333 -0.70 -11.08 -9.36
N SER A 334 -1.12 -11.39 -10.61
CA SER A 334 -1.46 -12.77 -10.96
C SER A 334 -1.31 -13.11 -12.45
N GLY A 335 -0.93 -14.39 -12.70
CA GLY A 335 -0.99 -15.05 -14.01
C GLY A 335 0.09 -14.66 -15.02
N LEU A 336 0.87 -13.64 -14.74
CA LEU A 336 1.86 -13.07 -15.65
C LEU A 336 3.17 -13.87 -15.69
N LYS A 337 3.88 -13.75 -16.82
CA LYS A 337 5.27 -14.18 -16.95
C LYS A 337 6.19 -12.97 -16.88
N MET A 338 7.22 -13.07 -16.05
CA MET A 338 8.23 -12.03 -15.87
C MET A 338 9.59 -12.62 -16.22
N ILE A 339 10.27 -12.02 -17.18
CA ILE A 339 11.54 -12.55 -17.67
C ILE A 339 12.63 -11.48 -17.71
N ASN A 340 13.88 -11.91 -17.59
CA ASN A 340 15.04 -11.04 -17.79
C ASN A 340 15.05 -9.79 -16.90
N GLN A 341 14.75 -9.91 -15.64
CA GLN A 341 14.87 -8.78 -14.71
C GLN A 341 16.32 -8.28 -14.66
N ALA A 342 16.49 -6.96 -14.67
CA ALA A 342 17.82 -6.35 -14.61
C ALA A 342 18.39 -6.28 -13.19
N SER A 343 17.55 -6.35 -12.19
CA SER A 343 17.80 -6.45 -10.76
C SER A 343 16.62 -7.23 -10.15
N TRP A 344 16.23 -6.99 -8.92
CA TRP A 344 15.04 -7.60 -8.29
C TRP A 344 13.83 -7.58 -9.21
N CYS A 345 13.15 -8.73 -9.38
CA CYS A 345 12.02 -8.83 -10.28
C CYS A 345 10.78 -8.15 -9.67
N LEU A 346 10.36 -8.58 -8.52
CA LEU A 346 9.17 -8.05 -7.85
C LEU A 346 9.52 -7.56 -6.44
N HIS A 347 9.43 -6.25 -6.21
CA HIS A 347 9.67 -5.64 -4.90
C HIS A 347 8.36 -5.16 -4.29
N VAL A 348 7.97 -5.74 -3.15
CA VAL A 348 6.81 -5.36 -2.34
C VAL A 348 7.32 -4.64 -1.10
N LEU A 349 7.16 -3.32 -1.08
CA LEU A 349 7.73 -2.43 -0.08
C LEU A 349 6.63 -1.75 0.73
N TYR A 350 6.75 -1.76 2.06
CA TYR A 350 5.84 -1.07 2.98
C TYR A 350 4.35 -1.40 2.79
N THR A 351 4.06 -2.59 2.30
CA THR A 351 2.71 -2.98 1.89
C THR A 351 2.07 -3.91 2.90
N ASN A 352 0.75 -3.79 3.05
CA ASN A 352 -0.05 -4.61 3.95
C ASN A 352 -1.16 -5.33 3.16
N GLY A 353 -1.23 -6.67 3.29
CA GLY A 353 -2.27 -7.45 2.63
C GLY A 353 -2.06 -7.55 1.12
N PHE A 354 -0.95 -8.11 0.63
CA PHE A 354 -0.67 -8.26 -0.79
C PHE A 354 -0.68 -9.72 -1.23
N THR A 355 -1.22 -9.99 -2.42
CA THR A 355 -1.29 -11.36 -2.98
C THR A 355 -0.48 -11.49 -4.26
N ILE A 356 0.38 -12.50 -4.32
CA ILE A 356 1.15 -12.92 -5.48
C ILE A 356 0.69 -14.33 -5.85
N ASP A 357 0.07 -14.49 -7.02
CA ASP A 357 -0.65 -15.72 -7.36
C ASP A 357 -0.38 -16.17 -8.81
N GLY A 358 0.15 -17.37 -8.99
CA GLY A 358 0.27 -18.00 -10.30
C GLY A 358 1.17 -17.27 -11.29
N ILE A 359 2.21 -16.57 -10.83
CA ILE A 359 3.19 -15.92 -11.70
C ILE A 359 4.36 -16.87 -12.04
N ASP A 360 5.02 -16.62 -13.18
CA ASP A 360 6.19 -17.37 -13.64
C ASP A 360 7.36 -16.40 -13.84
N ILE A 361 8.37 -16.47 -12.97
CA ILE A 361 9.58 -15.62 -13.03
C ILE A 361 10.73 -16.42 -13.59
N ARG A 362 11.44 -15.88 -14.61
CA ARG A 362 12.60 -16.52 -15.23
C ARG A 362 13.71 -15.54 -15.55
N ALA A 363 14.82 -15.65 -14.84
CA ALA A 363 16.08 -15.05 -15.23
C ALA A 363 16.77 -15.95 -16.27
N LEU A 364 16.89 -15.48 -17.51
CA LEU A 364 17.43 -16.32 -18.62
C LEU A 364 18.95 -16.46 -18.58
N GLU A 365 19.65 -15.48 -18.00
CA GLU A 365 21.11 -15.49 -17.84
C GLU A 365 21.50 -14.92 -16.47
N TYR A 366 22.69 -15.23 -16.02
CA TYR A 366 23.22 -14.72 -14.76
C TYR A 366 23.34 -13.19 -14.77
N ILE A 367 22.57 -12.58 -13.90
CA ILE A 367 22.58 -11.15 -13.60
C ILE A 367 22.67 -11.01 -12.08
N PRO A 368 23.67 -10.30 -11.54
CA PRO A 368 23.77 -10.09 -10.09
C PRO A 368 22.51 -9.40 -9.53
N SER A 369 22.09 -9.79 -8.34
CA SER A 369 20.89 -9.29 -7.66
C SER A 369 19.60 -9.47 -8.50
N SER A 370 19.49 -10.59 -9.22
CA SER A 370 18.28 -10.93 -9.99
C SER A 370 17.33 -11.80 -9.18
N ASP A 371 17.04 -11.38 -7.97
CA ASP A 371 16.08 -11.99 -7.06
C ASP A 371 14.69 -12.08 -7.73
N GLY A 372 13.91 -13.09 -7.35
CA GLY A 372 12.55 -13.26 -7.86
C GLY A 372 11.58 -12.33 -7.17
N ILE A 373 11.39 -12.47 -5.85
CA ILE A 373 10.44 -11.68 -5.07
C ILE A 373 11.12 -11.18 -3.81
N ASP A 374 11.10 -9.87 -3.61
CA ASP A 374 11.60 -9.20 -2.41
C ASP A 374 10.43 -8.64 -1.62
N ILE A 375 10.19 -9.18 -0.43
CA ILE A 375 9.20 -8.66 0.53
C ILE A 375 9.95 -7.83 1.56
N ASP A 376 9.74 -6.51 1.55
CA ASP A 376 10.50 -5.58 2.39
C ASP A 376 9.58 -4.74 3.28
N SER A 377 9.71 -4.89 4.60
CA SER A 377 8.94 -4.17 5.62
C SER A 377 7.42 -4.23 5.36
N SER A 378 6.93 -5.40 4.97
CA SER A 378 5.57 -5.66 4.52
C SER A 378 4.93 -6.79 5.32
N ASN A 379 3.61 -6.77 5.48
CA ASN A 379 2.90 -7.76 6.30
C ASN A 379 1.63 -8.29 5.62
N ASP A 380 1.13 -9.41 6.13
CA ASP A 380 -0.07 -10.10 5.62
C ASP A 380 0.07 -10.43 4.12
N ILE A 381 1.18 -11.07 3.74
CA ILE A 381 1.53 -11.38 2.35
C ILE A 381 1.22 -12.84 2.03
N LEU A 382 0.53 -13.07 0.92
CA LEU A 382 0.30 -14.39 0.35
C LEU A 382 1.07 -14.55 -0.96
N ILE A 383 1.92 -15.57 -1.04
CA ILE A 383 2.60 -16.00 -2.28
C ILE A 383 2.16 -17.43 -2.55
N THR A 384 1.48 -17.65 -3.67
CA THR A 384 0.94 -18.97 -3.99
C THR A 384 1.06 -19.33 -5.45
N SER A 385 1.13 -20.63 -5.76
CA SER A 385 1.09 -21.20 -7.14
C SER A 385 2.12 -20.59 -8.10
N THR A 386 3.24 -20.09 -7.57
CA THR A 386 4.23 -19.30 -8.30
C THR A 386 5.46 -20.15 -8.61
N ARG A 387 5.96 -20.06 -9.86
CA ARG A 387 7.21 -20.68 -10.28
C ARG A 387 8.31 -19.60 -10.37
N ILE A 388 9.46 -19.90 -9.79
CA ILE A 388 10.59 -18.96 -9.79
C ILE A 388 11.88 -19.69 -10.24
N GLU A 389 12.55 -19.06 -11.18
CA GLU A 389 13.88 -19.40 -11.68
C GLU A 389 14.69 -18.10 -11.70
N ALA A 390 15.48 -17.87 -10.65
CA ALA A 390 16.28 -16.67 -10.42
C ALA A 390 17.78 -17.03 -10.40
N HIS A 391 18.66 -16.05 -10.52
CA HIS A 391 20.10 -16.25 -10.33
C HIS A 391 20.61 -15.61 -9.03
N ASP A 392 19.69 -15.17 -8.19
CA ASP A 392 19.87 -14.83 -6.78
C ASP A 392 18.74 -15.51 -6.02
N ASP A 393 18.25 -14.99 -4.91
CA ASP A 393 17.20 -15.63 -4.11
C ASP A 393 15.86 -15.72 -4.88
N CYS A 394 15.16 -16.85 -4.80
CA CYS A 394 13.82 -16.94 -5.38
C CYS A 394 12.84 -16.03 -4.65
N ILE A 395 12.85 -16.09 -3.32
CA ILE A 395 12.11 -15.16 -2.47
C ILE A 395 13.05 -14.66 -1.36
N SER A 396 13.16 -13.35 -1.22
CA SER A 396 13.95 -12.72 -0.17
C SER A 396 13.06 -11.88 0.74
N ILE A 397 13.06 -12.18 2.04
CA ILE A 397 12.28 -11.44 3.04
C ILE A 397 13.21 -10.49 3.78
N LYS A 398 12.91 -9.20 3.70
CA LYS A 398 13.75 -8.10 4.17
C LYS A 398 12.95 -7.16 5.06
N SER A 399 13.62 -6.38 5.92
CA SER A 399 13.01 -5.38 6.79
C SER A 399 13.95 -4.21 7.09
N GLY A 400 14.85 -3.92 6.16
CA GLY A 400 15.80 -2.81 6.27
C GLY A 400 17.12 -3.16 6.93
N ARG A 401 18.13 -2.35 6.61
CA ARG A 401 19.52 -2.55 6.99
C ARG A 401 19.91 -1.65 8.14
N ASP A 402 20.58 -2.22 9.14
CA ASP A 402 21.29 -1.54 10.23
C ASP A 402 20.44 -0.44 10.91
N GLU A 403 20.98 0.76 11.05
CA GLU A 403 20.30 1.89 11.68
C GLU A 403 19.07 2.35 10.89
N ASP A 404 19.10 2.29 9.56
CA ASP A 404 17.96 2.67 8.73
C ASP A 404 16.79 1.71 8.93
N GLY A 405 17.06 0.41 8.97
CA GLY A 405 16.04 -0.60 9.27
C GLY A 405 15.44 -0.42 10.68
N ARG A 406 16.26 -0.15 11.68
CA ARG A 406 15.80 0.13 13.05
C ARG A 406 15.05 1.45 13.16
N ARG A 407 15.48 2.49 12.44
CA ARG A 407 14.81 3.79 12.38
C ARG A 407 13.41 3.69 11.81
N VAL A 408 13.26 2.96 10.71
CA VAL A 408 11.95 2.70 10.09
C VAL A 408 11.12 1.79 11.00
N GLY A 409 11.73 0.78 11.64
CA GLY A 409 11.12 -0.06 12.66
C GLY A 409 9.93 -0.87 12.17
N ARG A 410 9.87 -1.18 10.88
CA ARG A 410 8.76 -1.88 10.23
C ARG A 410 9.17 -3.30 9.88
N PRO A 411 8.68 -4.32 10.60
CA PRO A 411 9.01 -5.72 10.31
C PRO A 411 8.32 -6.22 9.05
N SER A 412 8.83 -7.32 8.50
CA SER A 412 8.10 -8.19 7.58
C SER A 412 7.49 -9.34 8.36
N GLU A 413 6.15 -9.47 8.34
CA GLU A 413 5.46 -10.45 9.19
C GLU A 413 4.18 -11.00 8.57
N ASN A 414 3.70 -12.15 9.08
CA ASN A 414 2.51 -12.84 8.61
C ASN A 414 2.59 -13.18 7.12
N ILE A 415 3.67 -13.83 6.71
CA ILE A 415 3.93 -14.17 5.31
C ILE A 415 3.62 -15.65 5.12
N LEU A 416 2.72 -15.94 4.20
CA LEU A 416 2.40 -17.31 3.79
C LEU A 416 2.91 -17.56 2.36
N ILE A 417 3.77 -18.58 2.23
CA ILE A 417 4.32 -19.03 0.96
C ILE A 417 3.87 -20.49 0.79
N GLU A 418 3.04 -20.75 -0.24
CA GLU A 418 2.50 -22.09 -0.43
C GLU A 418 2.34 -22.46 -1.90
N ASN A 419 2.42 -23.76 -2.19
CA ASN A 419 2.23 -24.33 -3.52
C ASN A 419 3.17 -23.73 -4.58
N CYS A 420 4.36 -23.27 -4.19
CA CYS A 420 5.35 -22.65 -5.07
C CYS A 420 6.39 -23.66 -5.57
N HIS A 421 6.96 -23.36 -6.72
CA HIS A 421 8.05 -24.14 -7.33
C HIS A 421 9.29 -23.25 -7.49
N PHE A 422 10.31 -23.49 -6.68
CA PHE A 422 11.62 -22.85 -6.76
C PHE A 422 12.51 -23.72 -7.64
N ALA A 423 12.56 -23.41 -8.94
CA ALA A 423 13.22 -24.26 -9.94
C ALA A 423 14.72 -23.99 -10.04
N TYR A 424 15.16 -22.76 -9.78
CA TYR A 424 16.56 -22.36 -9.73
C TYR A 424 16.73 -21.07 -8.94
N GLY A 425 17.81 -20.96 -8.14
CA GLY A 425 18.14 -19.76 -7.38
C GLY A 425 19.32 -19.99 -6.45
N HIS A 426 19.80 -18.92 -5.82
CA HIS A 426 20.80 -18.98 -4.77
C HIS A 426 20.18 -19.50 -3.45
N GLY A 427 18.95 -19.06 -3.13
CA GLY A 427 18.13 -19.58 -2.06
C GLY A 427 16.67 -19.72 -2.49
N GLY A 428 15.94 -20.73 -1.99
CA GLY A 428 14.49 -20.88 -2.26
C GLY A 428 13.70 -19.78 -1.54
N VAL A 429 13.89 -19.65 -0.23
CA VAL A 429 13.40 -18.55 0.60
C VAL A 429 14.52 -18.13 1.53
N ALA A 430 15.02 -16.92 1.32
CA ALA A 430 16.05 -16.29 2.15
C ALA A 430 15.44 -15.28 3.11
N MET A 431 15.89 -15.27 4.36
CA MET A 431 15.59 -14.22 5.31
C MET A 431 16.79 -13.30 5.39
N GLY A 432 16.74 -12.23 4.62
CA GLY A 432 17.84 -11.27 4.61
C GLY A 432 18.33 -10.88 3.21
N SER A 433 19.54 -10.29 3.23
CA SER A 433 20.42 -10.00 4.39
C SER A 433 19.89 -8.87 5.31
N GLU A 434 19.02 -7.99 4.84
CA GLU A 434 18.58 -6.78 5.51
C GLU A 434 17.36 -7.06 6.42
N ILE A 435 17.61 -7.41 7.70
CA ILE A 435 16.57 -7.85 8.65
C ILE A 435 16.45 -6.99 9.90
N SER A 436 16.99 -5.78 9.88
CA SER A 436 17.12 -4.97 11.10
C SER A 436 15.79 -4.43 11.64
N GLY A 437 14.71 -4.42 10.83
CA GLY A 437 13.35 -4.12 11.28
C GLY A 437 12.59 -5.32 11.86
N GLY A 438 13.16 -6.55 11.74
CA GLY A 438 12.59 -7.80 12.23
C GLY A 438 11.79 -8.58 11.18
N ILE A 439 11.81 -9.91 11.32
CA ILE A 439 11.00 -10.84 10.52
C ILE A 439 10.33 -11.82 11.48
N ARG A 440 9.04 -12.11 11.29
CA ARG A 440 8.30 -13.05 12.13
C ARG A 440 7.06 -13.63 11.43
N ASN A 441 6.58 -14.76 11.95
CA ASN A 441 5.37 -15.44 11.44
C ASN A 441 5.44 -15.72 9.94
N VAL A 442 6.54 -16.33 9.48
CA VAL A 442 6.71 -16.80 8.11
C VAL A 442 6.36 -18.28 8.06
N THR A 443 5.44 -18.64 7.19
CA THR A 443 5.03 -20.02 6.95
C THR A 443 5.31 -20.40 5.50
N ILE A 444 6.06 -21.49 5.31
CA ILE A 444 6.38 -22.06 4.01
C ILE A 444 5.81 -23.48 4.01
N ARG A 445 4.94 -23.80 3.05
CA ARG A 445 4.36 -25.14 2.96
C ARG A 445 4.04 -25.56 1.53
N SER A 446 4.04 -26.85 1.29
CA SER A 446 3.68 -27.45 -0.02
C SER A 446 4.48 -26.86 -1.20
N CYS A 447 5.74 -26.52 -0.97
CA CYS A 447 6.63 -25.97 -2.00
C CYS A 447 7.56 -27.06 -2.54
N LEU A 448 7.85 -26.98 -3.84
CA LEU A 448 8.83 -27.84 -4.51
C LEU A 448 10.14 -27.07 -4.67
N MET A 449 11.25 -27.69 -4.28
CA MET A 449 12.62 -27.23 -4.49
C MET A 449 13.39 -28.39 -5.12
N ASP A 450 13.53 -28.39 -6.43
CA ASP A 450 14.05 -29.54 -7.19
C ASP A 450 15.36 -29.27 -7.95
N ASN A 451 16.03 -28.17 -7.62
CA ASN A 451 17.31 -27.84 -8.23
C ASN A 451 18.46 -28.60 -7.57
N GLU A 452 19.18 -29.41 -8.34
CA GLU A 452 20.38 -30.14 -7.90
C GLU A 452 21.61 -29.24 -7.63
N ASN A 453 21.55 -27.95 -8.02
CA ASN A 453 22.65 -27.00 -7.96
C ASN A 453 22.45 -25.87 -6.94
N TRP A 454 21.63 -26.08 -5.93
CA TRP A 454 21.53 -25.14 -4.82
C TRP A 454 22.88 -25.06 -4.08
N SER A 455 23.45 -23.87 -4.00
CA SER A 455 24.71 -23.61 -3.29
C SER A 455 24.49 -23.26 -1.82
#